data_d7f7e8f2d502753d86b8c8ebba39a6c6
#
_entry.id   d7f7e8f2d502753d86b8c8ebba39a6c6
#
_cell.length_a   1.000
_cell.length_b   1.000
_cell.length_c   1.000
_cell.angle_alpha   90.00
_cell.angle_beta   90.00
_cell.angle_gamma   90.00
#
_symmetry.space_group_name_H-M   'P 1'
#
loop_
_entity.id
_entity.type
_entity.pdbx_description
1 polymer ?
#
loop_
_entity_poly.entity_id
_entity_poly.type
_entity_poly.pdbx_seq_one_letter_code
_entity_poly.pdbx_strand_id
1 'polypeptide(L)'
;MKKKGWIILAVVVVVVLMLFSWFKGTYNDMVTRSEAEQAQLGNIENQYQRRADLIPNLVNTVKGYAKHEESTFTQVVEARAKATQTQLNIDDAAAMAKYVQAQGELSSALSRLMAISENYPDLKANQNFLDLQTQLEGTENRIAVERRKYNESARDFNTYIKMFPRNLLSGMFGFAPMGYFEAQEGAQNAPAVSFE
;
A
#
# COMPACT_ATOMS: atom_id res chain seq x y z
N MET A 1 -19.55 31.05 54.09
CA MET A 1 -20.06 30.72 52.74
C MET A 1 -19.06 31.01 51.60
N LYS A 2 -18.24 32.07 51.65
CA LYS A 2 -17.28 32.44 50.59
C LYS A 2 -16.19 31.37 50.27
N LYS A 3 -15.64 30.66 51.27
CA LYS A 3 -14.59 29.62 51.08
C LYS A 3 -15.06 28.41 50.26
N LYS A 4 -16.32 27.97 50.43
CA LYS A 4 -16.90 26.86 49.65
C LYS A 4 -17.02 27.17 48.16
N GLY A 5 -17.35 28.42 47.79
CA GLY A 5 -17.42 28.87 46.40
C GLY A 5 -16.06 28.86 45.71
N TRP A 6 -15.00 29.28 46.40
CA TRP A 6 -13.63 29.24 45.86
C TRP A 6 -13.12 27.82 45.62
N ILE A 7 -13.47 26.87 46.50
CA ILE A 7 -13.11 25.45 46.32
C ILE A 7 -13.81 24.87 45.09
N ILE A 8 -15.12 25.15 44.93
CA ILE A 8 -15.88 24.71 43.74
C ILE A 8 -15.27 25.28 42.47
N LEU A 9 -14.95 26.60 42.47
CA LEU A 9 -14.32 27.24 41.32
C LEU A 9 -12.96 26.58 40.97
N ALA A 10 -12.13 26.33 41.98
CA ALA A 10 -10.83 25.66 41.79
C ALA A 10 -10.99 24.25 41.19
N VAL A 11 -11.94 23.47 41.67
CA VAL A 11 -12.27 22.13 41.16
C VAL A 11 -12.72 22.21 39.69
N VAL A 12 -13.61 23.15 39.35
CA VAL A 12 -14.09 23.35 37.98
C VAL A 12 -12.93 23.71 37.06
N VAL A 13 -12.04 24.62 37.47
CA VAL A 13 -10.85 24.99 36.66
C VAL A 13 -9.95 23.78 36.42
N VAL A 14 -9.70 22.96 37.47
CA VAL A 14 -8.87 21.74 37.33
C VAL A 14 -9.51 20.75 36.35
N VAL A 15 -10.82 20.52 36.45
CA VAL A 15 -11.55 19.64 35.53
C VAL A 15 -11.48 20.16 34.08
N VAL A 16 -11.66 21.47 33.86
CA VAL A 16 -11.57 22.08 32.54
C VAL A 16 -10.14 21.92 31.94
N LEU A 17 -9.11 22.12 32.76
CA LEU A 17 -7.72 21.94 32.33
C LEU A 17 -7.43 20.48 32.01
N MET A 18 -7.96 19.52 32.77
CA MET A 18 -7.81 18.09 32.48
C MET A 18 -8.51 17.72 31.17
N LEU A 19 -9.73 18.18 30.95
CA LEU A 19 -10.47 17.94 29.70
C LEU A 19 -9.75 18.57 28.50
N PHE A 20 -9.26 19.79 28.64
CA PHE A 20 -8.48 20.45 27.58
C PHE A 20 -7.17 19.70 27.25
N SER A 21 -6.45 19.25 28.27
CA SER A 21 -5.22 18.46 28.10
C SER A 21 -5.50 17.13 27.41
N TRP A 22 -6.56 16.43 27.82
CA TRP A 22 -7.00 15.19 27.18
C TRP A 22 -7.40 15.41 25.72
N PHE A 23 -8.18 16.46 25.44
CA PHE A 23 -8.62 16.83 24.09
C PHE A 23 -7.43 17.13 23.17
N LYS A 24 -6.48 17.97 23.61
CA LYS A 24 -5.25 18.29 22.88
C LYS A 24 -4.41 17.04 22.63
N GLY A 25 -4.23 16.18 23.65
CA GLY A 25 -3.49 14.92 23.51
C GLY A 25 -4.13 14.00 22.48
N THR A 26 -5.44 13.80 22.55
CA THR A 26 -6.18 12.94 21.62
C THR A 26 -6.10 13.45 20.17
N TYR A 27 -6.22 14.77 19.95
CA TYR A 27 -6.06 15.36 18.63
C TYR A 27 -4.65 15.14 18.07
N ASN A 28 -3.62 15.43 18.87
CA ASN A 28 -2.23 15.25 18.45
C ASN A 28 -1.91 13.78 18.13
N ASP A 29 -2.46 12.84 18.90
CA ASP A 29 -2.30 11.41 18.63
C ASP A 29 -2.97 11.00 17.31
N MET A 30 -4.15 11.56 16.97
CA MET A 30 -4.81 11.32 15.69
C MET A 30 -3.96 11.83 14.53
N VAL A 31 -3.42 13.06 14.64
CA VAL A 31 -2.51 13.64 13.63
C VAL A 31 -1.27 12.77 13.47
N THR A 32 -0.60 12.41 14.58
CA THR A 32 0.63 11.59 14.52
C THR A 32 0.40 10.26 13.84
N ARG A 33 -0.72 9.60 14.14
CA ARG A 33 -1.07 8.32 13.50
C ARG A 33 -1.41 8.48 12.03
N SER A 34 -2.14 9.53 11.67
CA SER A 34 -2.47 9.85 10.27
C SER A 34 -1.21 10.13 9.45
N GLU A 35 -0.26 10.89 10.00
CA GLU A 35 1.03 11.15 9.33
C GLU A 35 1.88 9.87 9.18
N ALA A 36 1.86 8.99 10.18
CA ALA A 36 2.55 7.69 10.09
C ALA A 36 1.99 6.81 8.96
N GLU A 37 0.67 6.85 8.73
CA GLU A 37 0.01 6.18 7.62
C GLU A 37 0.44 6.74 6.26
N GLN A 38 0.49 8.05 6.12
CA GLN A 38 0.95 8.71 4.89
C GLN A 38 2.41 8.33 4.58
N ALA A 39 3.26 8.29 5.60
CA ALA A 39 4.64 7.86 5.44
C ALA A 39 4.73 6.38 5.00
N GLN A 40 3.90 5.50 5.57
CA GLN A 40 3.85 4.09 5.18
C GLN A 40 3.33 3.91 3.75
N LEU A 41 2.37 4.73 3.32
CA LEU A 41 1.89 4.77 1.95
C LEU A 41 3.01 5.13 0.97
N GLY A 42 3.81 6.15 1.29
CA GLY A 42 4.98 6.54 0.50
C GLY A 42 6.01 5.41 0.37
N ASN A 43 6.18 4.56 1.41
CA ASN A 43 7.05 3.38 1.32
C ASN A 43 6.53 2.36 0.28
N ILE A 44 5.21 2.15 0.23
CA ILE A 44 4.58 1.27 -0.78
C ILE A 44 4.77 1.84 -2.18
N GLU A 45 4.50 3.14 -2.38
CA GLU A 45 4.66 3.81 -3.69
C GLU A 45 6.10 3.74 -4.19
N ASN A 46 7.09 3.91 -3.31
CA ASN A 46 8.50 3.76 -3.64
C ASN A 46 8.84 2.35 -4.15
N GLN A 47 8.23 1.29 -3.58
CA GLN A 47 8.45 -0.07 -4.08
C GLN A 47 7.77 -0.30 -5.44
N TYR A 48 6.57 0.25 -5.66
CA TYR A 48 5.90 0.19 -6.95
C TYR A 48 6.68 0.96 -8.03
N GLN A 49 7.21 2.14 -7.69
CA GLN A 49 8.07 2.91 -8.60
C GLN A 49 9.32 2.11 -8.96
N ARG A 50 10.00 1.53 -7.97
CA ARG A 50 11.18 0.67 -8.21
C ARG A 50 10.86 -0.48 -9.15
N ARG A 51 9.71 -1.15 -8.98
CA ARG A 51 9.25 -2.19 -9.88
C ARG A 51 9.07 -1.67 -11.31
N ALA A 52 8.41 -0.53 -11.47
CA ALA A 52 8.17 0.09 -12.77
C ALA A 52 9.47 0.50 -13.47
N ASP A 53 10.51 0.88 -12.73
CA ASP A 53 11.81 1.29 -13.27
C ASP A 53 12.68 0.11 -13.74
N LEU A 54 12.46 -1.09 -13.21
CA LEU A 54 13.14 -2.31 -13.65
C LEU A 54 12.60 -2.84 -14.99
N ILE A 55 11.33 -2.56 -15.31
CA ILE A 55 10.63 -3.15 -16.47
C ILE A 55 11.25 -2.80 -17.82
N PRO A 56 11.65 -1.56 -18.13
CA PRO A 56 12.27 -1.25 -19.42
C PRO A 56 13.54 -2.06 -19.68
N ASN A 57 14.37 -2.26 -18.65
CA ASN A 57 15.59 -3.05 -18.74
C ASN A 57 15.28 -4.52 -18.98
N LEU A 58 14.27 -5.07 -18.27
CA LEU A 58 13.81 -6.43 -18.49
C LEU A 58 13.30 -6.64 -19.92
N VAL A 59 12.41 -5.77 -20.40
CA VAL A 59 11.85 -5.84 -21.77
C VAL A 59 12.97 -5.77 -22.80
N ASN A 60 13.96 -4.87 -22.65
CA ASN A 60 15.08 -4.74 -23.58
C ASN A 60 15.96 -5.98 -23.56
N THR A 61 16.21 -6.57 -22.39
CA THR A 61 16.99 -7.82 -22.28
C THR A 61 16.28 -8.97 -22.99
N VAL A 62 14.98 -9.16 -22.74
CA VAL A 62 14.19 -10.24 -23.36
C VAL A 62 14.09 -10.05 -24.88
N LYS A 63 13.87 -8.82 -25.37
CA LYS A 63 13.82 -8.50 -26.81
C LYS A 63 15.09 -8.90 -27.56
N GLY A 64 16.24 -8.89 -26.91
CA GLY A 64 17.51 -9.31 -27.51
C GLY A 64 17.50 -10.78 -27.93
N TYR A 65 16.72 -11.62 -27.25
CA TYR A 65 16.66 -13.08 -27.46
C TYR A 65 15.36 -13.56 -28.09
N ALA A 66 14.23 -12.93 -27.77
CA ALA A 66 12.87 -13.37 -28.12
C ALA A 66 12.17 -12.36 -29.03
N LYS A 67 12.70 -12.09 -30.21
CA LYS A 67 12.25 -11.04 -31.16
C LYS A 67 10.80 -11.20 -31.65
N HIS A 68 10.25 -12.40 -31.58
CA HIS A 68 8.91 -12.72 -32.11
C HIS A 68 7.78 -12.53 -31.07
N GLU A 69 8.10 -12.10 -29.85
CA GLU A 69 7.17 -11.96 -28.74
C GLU A 69 6.60 -10.52 -28.60
N GLU A 70 6.40 -9.84 -29.74
CA GLU A 70 6.03 -8.41 -29.78
C GLU A 70 4.74 -8.10 -29.02
N SER A 71 3.76 -9.00 -29.07
CA SER A 71 2.48 -8.82 -28.35
C SER A 71 2.65 -8.80 -26.83
N THR A 72 3.54 -9.65 -26.29
CA THR A 72 3.82 -9.68 -24.84
C THR A 72 4.58 -8.44 -24.40
N PHE A 73 5.52 -7.94 -25.19
CA PHE A 73 6.22 -6.69 -24.89
C PHE A 73 5.26 -5.51 -24.84
N THR A 74 4.35 -5.42 -25.83
CA THR A 74 3.32 -4.37 -25.87
C THR A 74 2.44 -4.42 -24.65
N GLN A 75 1.94 -5.60 -24.26
CA GLN A 75 1.12 -5.77 -23.04
C GLN A 75 1.85 -5.32 -21.77
N VAL A 76 3.15 -5.62 -21.64
CA VAL A 76 3.92 -5.19 -20.47
C VAL A 76 4.10 -3.67 -20.43
N VAL A 77 4.39 -3.04 -21.59
CA VAL A 77 4.55 -1.59 -21.69
C VAL A 77 3.23 -0.87 -21.38
N GLU A 78 2.11 -1.34 -21.91
CA GLU A 78 0.78 -0.80 -21.65
C GLU A 78 0.37 -0.97 -20.19
N ALA A 79 0.56 -2.16 -19.62
CA ALA A 79 0.26 -2.40 -18.21
C ALA A 79 1.13 -1.54 -17.28
N ARG A 80 2.42 -1.34 -17.62
CA ARG A 80 3.30 -0.43 -16.90
C ARG A 80 2.78 1.02 -16.98
N ALA A 81 2.42 1.50 -18.16
CA ALA A 81 1.90 2.84 -18.34
C ALA A 81 0.62 3.04 -17.51
N LYS A 82 -0.32 2.10 -17.54
CA LYS A 82 -1.53 2.11 -16.74
C LYS A 82 -1.23 2.13 -15.23
N ALA A 83 -0.34 1.28 -14.76
CA ALA A 83 0.03 1.18 -13.35
C ALA A 83 0.72 2.45 -12.82
N THR A 84 1.53 3.14 -13.65
CA THR A 84 2.22 4.38 -13.28
C THR A 84 1.35 5.64 -13.39
N GLN A 85 0.31 5.62 -14.24
CA GLN A 85 -0.62 6.74 -14.40
C GLN A 85 -1.76 6.72 -13.37
N THR A 86 -2.08 5.55 -12.80
CA THR A 86 -3.13 5.42 -11.80
C THR A 86 -2.60 5.92 -10.45
N GLN A 87 -3.26 6.95 -9.90
CA GLN A 87 -2.88 7.51 -8.60
C GLN A 87 -3.49 6.68 -7.46
N LEU A 88 -2.71 6.47 -6.42
CA LEU A 88 -3.16 5.86 -5.18
C LEU A 88 -3.90 6.91 -4.35
N ASN A 89 -5.14 6.62 -4.00
CA ASN A 89 -5.95 7.44 -3.10
C ASN A 89 -6.63 6.51 -2.08
N ILE A 90 -6.21 6.62 -0.82
CA ILE A 90 -6.70 5.79 0.29
C ILE A 90 -8.04 6.26 0.85
N ASP A 91 -8.43 7.51 0.57
CA ASP A 91 -9.70 8.10 1.02
C ASP A 91 -10.84 7.74 0.05
N ASP A 92 -10.53 7.24 -1.14
CA ASP A 92 -11.48 6.79 -2.16
C ASP A 92 -11.30 5.30 -2.43
N ALA A 93 -12.23 4.48 -1.94
CA ALA A 93 -12.21 3.04 -2.11
C ALA A 93 -12.23 2.62 -3.61
N ALA A 94 -12.91 3.38 -4.48
CA ALA A 94 -12.95 3.07 -5.90
C ALA A 94 -11.61 3.41 -6.58
N ALA A 95 -10.96 4.50 -6.21
CA ALA A 95 -9.64 4.86 -6.70
C ALA A 95 -8.59 3.84 -6.22
N MET A 96 -8.66 3.42 -4.95
CA MET A 96 -7.79 2.39 -4.40
C MET A 96 -7.96 1.04 -5.11
N ALA A 97 -9.20 0.61 -5.37
CA ALA A 97 -9.49 -0.62 -6.12
C ALA A 97 -8.90 -0.57 -7.54
N LYS A 98 -9.07 0.55 -8.25
CA LYS A 98 -8.47 0.76 -9.59
C LYS A 98 -6.94 0.69 -9.56
N TYR A 99 -6.32 1.28 -8.53
CA TYR A 99 -4.88 1.23 -8.36
C TYR A 99 -4.41 -0.22 -8.15
N VAL A 100 -5.03 -0.96 -7.23
CA VAL A 100 -4.70 -2.37 -6.97
C VAL A 100 -4.91 -3.23 -8.21
N GLN A 101 -5.98 -3.00 -8.97
CA GLN A 101 -6.23 -3.67 -10.24
C GLN A 101 -5.12 -3.40 -11.26
N ALA A 102 -4.75 -2.14 -11.48
CA ALA A 102 -3.70 -1.78 -12.44
C ALA A 102 -2.34 -2.41 -12.06
N GLN A 103 -2.01 -2.45 -10.78
CA GLN A 103 -0.81 -3.12 -10.28
C GLN A 103 -0.88 -4.65 -10.47
N GLY A 104 -2.06 -5.26 -10.33
CA GLY A 104 -2.29 -6.69 -10.58
C GLY A 104 -2.17 -7.05 -12.07
N GLU A 105 -2.69 -6.22 -12.97
CA GLU A 105 -2.54 -6.38 -14.42
C GLU A 105 -1.06 -6.34 -14.83
N LEU A 106 -0.27 -5.43 -14.23
CA LEU A 106 1.17 -5.37 -14.45
C LEU A 106 1.88 -6.63 -13.94
N SER A 107 1.55 -7.13 -12.75
CA SER A 107 2.11 -8.39 -12.23
C SER A 107 1.80 -9.57 -13.15
N SER A 108 0.58 -9.64 -13.70
CA SER A 108 0.17 -10.68 -14.65
C SER A 108 0.92 -10.59 -15.98
N ALA A 109 1.14 -9.37 -16.49
CA ALA A 109 1.90 -9.15 -17.72
C ALA A 109 3.38 -9.53 -17.54
N LEU A 110 3.97 -9.19 -16.38
CA LEU A 110 5.35 -9.60 -16.04
C LEU A 110 5.50 -11.11 -15.91
N SER A 111 4.53 -11.79 -15.30
CA SER A 111 4.55 -13.26 -15.20
C SER A 111 4.53 -13.91 -16.57
N ARG A 112 3.76 -13.39 -17.52
CA ARG A 112 3.77 -13.87 -18.92
C ARG A 112 5.12 -13.61 -19.60
N LEU A 113 5.71 -12.44 -19.40
CA LEU A 113 7.04 -12.10 -19.94
C LEU A 113 8.13 -13.05 -19.39
N MET A 114 8.07 -13.36 -18.09
CA MET A 114 9.00 -14.30 -17.48
C MET A 114 8.83 -15.73 -18.03
N ALA A 115 7.59 -16.15 -18.28
CA ALA A 115 7.33 -17.48 -18.86
C ALA A 115 7.94 -17.67 -20.26
N ILE A 116 8.15 -16.59 -21.03
CA ILE A 116 8.85 -16.64 -22.32
C ILE A 116 10.25 -17.21 -22.17
N SER A 117 10.97 -16.89 -21.09
CA SER A 117 12.34 -17.36 -20.87
C SER A 117 12.47 -18.87 -20.87
N GLU A 118 11.40 -19.61 -20.58
CA GLU A 118 11.40 -21.08 -20.61
C GLU A 118 11.60 -21.63 -22.04
N ASN A 119 11.18 -20.88 -23.06
CA ASN A 119 11.33 -21.26 -24.47
C ASN A 119 12.68 -20.78 -25.08
N TYR A 120 13.46 -19.98 -24.34
CA TYR A 120 14.70 -19.38 -24.82
C TYR A 120 15.86 -19.68 -23.84
N PRO A 121 16.55 -20.84 -23.98
CA PRO A 121 17.59 -21.29 -23.04
C PRO A 121 18.73 -20.25 -22.85
N ASP A 122 19.11 -19.56 -23.94
CA ASP A 122 20.18 -18.55 -23.90
C ASP A 122 19.74 -17.32 -23.06
N LEU A 123 18.48 -16.92 -23.13
CA LEU A 123 17.92 -15.88 -22.28
C LEU A 123 17.88 -16.34 -20.81
N LYS A 124 17.42 -17.55 -20.58
CA LYS A 124 17.34 -18.14 -19.23
C LYS A 124 18.70 -18.23 -18.54
N ALA A 125 19.77 -18.41 -19.32
CA ALA A 125 21.15 -18.44 -18.83
C ALA A 125 21.82 -17.04 -18.77
N ASN A 126 21.16 -15.99 -19.26
CA ASN A 126 21.73 -14.65 -19.28
C ASN A 126 21.78 -14.02 -17.88
N GLN A 127 22.98 -13.60 -17.44
CA GLN A 127 23.18 -13.07 -16.09
C GLN A 127 22.34 -11.80 -15.82
N ASN A 128 22.24 -10.89 -16.79
CA ASN A 128 21.44 -9.67 -16.63
C ASN A 128 19.94 -9.98 -16.44
N PHE A 129 19.45 -11.00 -17.17
CA PHE A 129 18.07 -11.46 -17.00
C PHE A 129 17.83 -12.04 -15.59
N LEU A 130 18.71 -12.91 -15.12
CA LEU A 130 18.63 -13.50 -13.78
C LEU A 130 18.70 -12.45 -12.67
N ASP A 131 19.57 -11.44 -12.81
CA ASP A 131 19.69 -10.34 -11.86
C ASP A 131 18.42 -9.48 -11.83
N LEU A 132 17.83 -9.18 -13.00
CA LEU A 132 16.57 -8.43 -13.10
C LEU A 132 15.39 -9.23 -12.53
N GLN A 133 15.32 -10.53 -12.78
CA GLN A 133 14.34 -11.43 -12.19
C GLN A 133 14.43 -11.41 -10.67
N THR A 134 15.63 -11.59 -10.11
CA THR A 134 15.86 -11.56 -8.66
C THR A 134 15.46 -10.21 -8.04
N GLN A 135 15.77 -9.09 -8.73
CA GLN A 135 15.38 -7.77 -8.25
C GLN A 135 13.86 -7.57 -8.27
N LEU A 136 13.16 -8.05 -9.31
CA LEU A 136 11.71 -7.98 -9.42
C LEU A 136 11.03 -8.82 -8.35
N GLU A 137 11.46 -10.07 -8.14
CA GLU A 137 10.95 -10.96 -7.07
C GLU A 137 11.18 -10.33 -5.69
N GLY A 138 12.37 -9.78 -5.45
CA GLY A 138 12.70 -9.08 -4.22
C GLY A 138 11.83 -7.83 -3.99
N THR A 139 11.50 -7.10 -5.07
CA THR A 139 10.63 -5.93 -5.00
C THR A 139 9.17 -6.33 -4.72
N GLU A 140 8.67 -7.40 -5.35
CA GLU A 140 7.32 -7.93 -5.12
C GLU A 140 7.14 -8.39 -3.65
N ASN A 141 8.13 -9.09 -3.11
CA ASN A 141 8.14 -9.47 -1.70
C ASN A 141 8.12 -8.24 -0.76
N ARG A 142 8.85 -7.18 -1.09
CA ARG A 142 8.82 -5.93 -0.31
C ARG A 142 7.47 -5.23 -0.41
N ILE A 143 6.86 -5.17 -1.60
CA ILE A 143 5.50 -4.63 -1.77
C ILE A 143 4.52 -5.38 -0.85
N ALA A 144 4.57 -6.70 -0.81
CA ALA A 144 3.70 -7.50 0.04
C ALA A 144 3.93 -7.20 1.55
N VAL A 145 5.18 -7.02 1.96
CA VAL A 145 5.53 -6.66 3.35
C VAL A 145 5.02 -5.26 3.69
N GLU A 146 5.26 -4.25 2.83
CA GLU A 146 4.85 -2.87 3.12
C GLU A 146 3.32 -2.72 3.10
N ARG A 147 2.60 -3.42 2.20
CA ARG A 147 1.12 -3.49 2.23
C ARG A 147 0.58 -4.07 3.53
N ARG A 148 1.21 -5.12 4.07
CA ARG A 148 0.82 -5.70 5.36
C ARG A 148 1.03 -4.73 6.50
N LYS A 149 2.20 -4.05 6.56
CA LYS A 149 2.50 -3.03 7.58
C LYS A 149 1.48 -1.89 7.53
N TYR A 150 1.18 -1.41 6.32
CA TYR A 150 0.15 -0.38 6.13
C TYR A 150 -1.21 -0.85 6.67
N ASN A 151 -1.66 -2.05 6.30
CA ASN A 151 -2.95 -2.57 6.76
C ASN A 151 -3.00 -2.72 8.29
N GLU A 152 -1.90 -3.11 8.94
CA GLU A 152 -1.80 -3.20 10.40
C GLU A 152 -1.95 -1.81 11.03
N SER A 153 -1.25 -0.83 10.53
CA SER A 153 -1.24 0.53 11.02
C SER A 153 -2.57 1.25 10.71
N ALA A 154 -3.15 1.08 9.51
CA ALA A 154 -4.49 1.57 9.16
C ALA A 154 -5.58 0.98 10.08
N ARG A 155 -5.49 -0.32 10.42
CA ARG A 155 -6.38 -0.94 11.39
C ARG A 155 -6.26 -0.29 12.77
N ASP A 156 -5.04 -0.03 13.22
CA ASP A 156 -4.78 0.57 14.53
C ASP A 156 -5.27 2.03 14.58
N PHE A 157 -5.08 2.80 13.50
CA PHE A 157 -5.66 4.13 13.35
C PHE A 157 -7.19 4.08 13.33
N ASN A 158 -7.79 3.25 12.47
CA ASN A 158 -9.24 3.12 12.36
C ASN A 158 -9.88 2.69 13.67
N THR A 159 -9.23 1.80 14.42
CA THR A 159 -9.68 1.40 15.76
C THR A 159 -9.60 2.58 16.73
N TYR A 160 -8.49 3.33 16.72
CA TYR A 160 -8.27 4.47 17.60
C TYR A 160 -9.33 5.54 17.44
N ILE A 161 -9.67 5.91 16.19
CA ILE A 161 -10.66 6.95 15.90
C ILE A 161 -12.13 6.50 16.14
N LYS A 162 -12.39 5.18 16.10
CA LYS A 162 -13.74 4.62 16.34
C LYS A 162 -14.07 4.41 17.82
N MET A 163 -13.05 4.38 18.71
CA MET A 163 -13.27 4.18 20.14
C MET A 163 -13.92 5.42 20.79
N PHE A 164 -14.92 5.20 21.69
CA PHE A 164 -15.49 6.26 22.51
C PHE A 164 -14.48 6.70 23.60
N PRO A 165 -14.36 8.00 23.92
CA PRO A 165 -15.07 9.13 23.34
C PRO A 165 -14.38 9.78 22.12
N ARG A 166 -13.30 9.19 21.58
CA ARG A 166 -12.48 9.72 20.46
C ARG A 166 -13.26 9.83 19.15
N ASN A 167 -14.25 8.96 18.95
CA ASN A 167 -15.13 8.99 17.78
C ASN A 167 -15.91 10.30 17.61
N LEU A 168 -16.18 11.01 18.70
CA LEU A 168 -16.79 12.34 18.65
C LEU A 168 -15.81 13.38 18.10
N LEU A 169 -14.54 13.28 18.50
CA LEU A 169 -13.48 14.18 18.08
C LEU A 169 -13.06 13.89 16.63
N SER A 170 -12.95 12.62 16.24
CA SER A 170 -12.59 12.26 14.86
C SER A 170 -13.59 12.82 13.85
N GLY A 171 -14.88 12.69 14.12
CA GLY A 171 -15.93 13.29 13.30
C GLY A 171 -15.88 14.81 13.23
N MET A 172 -15.58 15.47 14.38
CA MET A 172 -15.49 16.92 14.46
C MET A 172 -14.28 17.49 13.71
N PHE A 173 -13.16 16.78 13.69
CA PHE A 173 -11.93 17.20 13.03
C PHE A 173 -11.71 16.59 11.63
N GLY A 174 -12.68 15.82 11.14
CA GLY A 174 -12.63 15.28 9.78
C GLY A 174 -11.67 14.08 9.60
N PHE A 175 -11.30 13.39 10.70
CA PHE A 175 -10.56 12.13 10.60
C PHE A 175 -11.49 11.00 10.15
N ALA A 176 -11.30 10.51 8.93
CA ALA A 176 -12.03 9.40 8.36
C ALA A 176 -11.26 8.07 8.46
N PRO A 177 -11.94 6.93 8.47
CA PRO A 177 -11.26 5.63 8.38
C PRO A 177 -10.53 5.49 7.05
N MET A 178 -9.31 4.96 7.11
CA MET A 178 -8.48 4.66 5.96
C MET A 178 -8.86 3.32 5.31
N GLY A 179 -8.76 3.23 3.98
CA GLY A 179 -8.95 1.99 3.24
C GLY A 179 -7.85 0.96 3.50
N TYR A 180 -8.11 -0.31 3.15
CA TYR A 180 -7.14 -1.40 3.27
C TYR A 180 -6.74 -1.89 1.88
N PHE A 181 -5.49 -2.35 1.75
CA PHE A 181 -5.11 -3.17 0.61
C PHE A 181 -5.73 -4.56 0.78
N GLU A 182 -6.63 -4.92 -0.10
CA GLU A 182 -7.24 -6.25 -0.12
C GLU A 182 -6.34 -7.26 -0.85
N ALA A 183 -6.47 -8.54 -0.52
CA ALA A 183 -5.85 -9.61 -1.30
C ALA A 183 -6.44 -9.63 -2.71
N GLN A 184 -5.63 -10.00 -3.70
CA GLN A 184 -6.14 -10.17 -5.08
C GLN A 184 -7.22 -11.24 -5.10
N GLU A 185 -8.27 -11.03 -5.89
CA GLU A 185 -9.31 -12.03 -6.12
C GLU A 185 -8.67 -13.34 -6.64
N GLY A 186 -9.00 -14.44 -6.01
CA GLY A 186 -8.41 -15.74 -6.32
C GLY A 186 -7.23 -16.18 -5.43
N ALA A 187 -6.60 -15.28 -4.67
CA ALA A 187 -5.53 -15.64 -3.72
C ALA A 187 -6.02 -16.56 -2.57
N GLN A 188 -7.34 -16.71 -2.40
CA GLN A 188 -7.95 -17.58 -1.39
C GLN A 188 -8.05 -19.04 -1.87
N ASN A 189 -7.91 -19.29 -3.16
CA ASN A 189 -7.93 -20.64 -3.72
C ASN A 189 -6.49 -21.14 -3.85
N ALA A 190 -6.07 -22.00 -2.93
CA ALA A 190 -4.80 -22.71 -3.11
C ALA A 190 -4.87 -23.50 -4.44
N PRO A 191 -3.83 -23.42 -5.31
CA PRO A 191 -3.79 -24.23 -6.52
C PRO A 191 -3.90 -25.70 -6.13
N ALA A 192 -4.86 -26.42 -6.73
CA ALA A 192 -4.97 -27.86 -6.56
C ALA A 192 -3.74 -28.51 -7.20
N VAL A 193 -2.88 -29.08 -6.39
CA VAL A 193 -1.75 -29.88 -6.89
C VAL A 193 -2.30 -31.29 -7.18
N SER A 194 -2.50 -31.66 -8.46
CA SER A 194 -2.73 -33.05 -8.86
C SER A 194 -1.38 -33.64 -9.24
N PHE A 195 -0.99 -34.70 -8.53
CA PHE A 195 0.10 -35.57 -8.95
C PHE A 195 -0.54 -36.66 -9.82
N GLU A 196 -0.46 -36.56 -11.15
CA GLU A 196 -0.66 -37.63 -12.08
C GLU A 196 0.66 -38.32 -12.38
#